data_fdf0c070fb2cdb9479676f36f196992a
#
_entry.id   fdf0c070fb2cdb9479676f36f196992a
#
_cell.length_a   1.000
_cell.length_b   1.000
_cell.length_c   1.000
_cell.angle_alpha   90.00
_cell.angle_beta   90.00
_cell.angle_gamma   90.00
#
_symmetry.space_group_name_H-M   'P 1'
#
loop_
_entity.id
_entity.type
_entity.pdbx_description
1 polymer ?
#
loop_
_entity_poly.entity_id
_entity_poly.type
_entity_poly.pdbx_seq_one_letter_code
_entity_poly.pdbx_strand_id
1 'polypeptide(L)'
;MNTPYEDIYTLFYDRVINDKRFFLTGILSQEEAEDIARQRSKSLLLESIVYIQTYGTKDCEVNFIGDRDDDLEEFTFELSLVEKQLIADVMLQKYLEKDITLRLNALGQVFEDSDLKVFSPYNDIKYFNLALTELRTLNDTSIDRYKSRDRESFKQKISIFNYEFD
;
A
#
# COMPACT_ATOMS: atom_id res chain seq x y z
N MET A 1 14.36 -5.91 -18.33
CA MET A 1 15.04 -4.83 -17.58
C MET A 1 14.53 -4.94 -16.13
N ASN A 2 15.42 -4.83 -15.12
CA ASN A 2 15.00 -4.93 -13.72
C ASN A 2 14.36 -3.61 -13.27
N THR A 3 13.50 -3.66 -12.25
CA THR A 3 12.89 -2.45 -11.69
C THR A 3 13.37 -2.25 -10.26
N PRO A 4 14.15 -1.20 -9.95
CA PRO A 4 14.59 -0.90 -8.59
C PRO A 4 13.40 -0.48 -7.71
N TYR A 5 13.45 -0.81 -6.43
CA TYR A 5 12.42 -0.41 -5.45
C TYR A 5 12.30 1.10 -5.33
N GLU A 6 13.39 1.82 -5.57
CA GLU A 6 13.44 3.28 -5.53
C GLU A 6 12.43 3.96 -6.47
N ASP A 7 12.16 3.36 -7.63
CA ASP A 7 11.13 3.85 -8.55
C ASP A 7 9.72 3.87 -7.92
N ILE A 8 9.45 2.89 -7.04
CA ILE A 8 8.17 2.78 -6.35
C ILE A 8 8.17 3.69 -5.12
N TYR A 9 9.31 3.78 -4.41
CA TYR A 9 9.44 4.69 -3.26
C TYR A 9 9.20 6.14 -3.66
N THR A 10 9.75 6.56 -4.81
CA THR A 10 9.52 7.91 -5.34
C THR A 10 8.01 8.18 -5.51
N LEU A 11 7.28 7.26 -6.13
CA LEU A 11 5.82 7.40 -6.30
C LEU A 11 5.08 7.40 -4.95
N PHE A 12 5.54 6.62 -3.98
CA PHE A 12 4.95 6.60 -2.65
C PHE A 12 5.28 7.89 -1.87
N TYR A 13 6.51 8.40 -1.95
CA TYR A 13 6.92 9.64 -1.27
C TYR A 13 6.11 10.84 -1.74
N ASP A 14 5.78 10.92 -3.02
CA ASP A 14 4.89 11.97 -3.55
C ASP A 14 3.53 12.00 -2.84
N ARG A 15 3.02 10.84 -2.41
CA ARG A 15 1.73 10.73 -1.69
C ARG A 15 1.83 11.13 -0.22
N VAL A 16 2.99 10.96 0.40
CA VAL A 16 3.21 11.22 1.83
C VAL A 16 4.13 12.43 2.08
N ILE A 17 4.44 13.21 1.05
CA ILE A 17 5.42 14.31 1.11
C ILE A 17 5.15 15.33 2.21
N ASN A 18 3.88 15.54 2.56
CA ASN A 18 3.47 16.48 3.59
C ASN A 18 3.40 15.85 5.00
N ASP A 19 3.62 14.53 5.12
CA ASP A 19 3.59 13.86 6.42
C ASP A 19 4.97 13.85 7.08
N LYS A 20 5.20 14.89 7.90
CA LYS A 20 6.44 15.04 8.67
C LYS A 20 6.75 13.86 9.59
N ARG A 21 5.74 13.08 9.99
CA ARG A 21 5.92 11.91 10.88
C ARG A 21 6.50 10.73 10.14
N PHE A 22 6.19 10.59 8.86
CA PHE A 22 6.80 9.55 8.03
C PHE A 22 8.31 9.75 7.93
N PHE A 23 8.73 10.97 7.63
CA PHE A 23 10.13 11.32 7.41
C PHE A 23 10.88 11.70 8.71
N LEU A 24 10.19 11.79 9.87
CA LEU A 24 10.76 12.22 11.16
C LEU A 24 11.55 13.55 11.08
N THR A 25 11.12 14.45 10.19
CA THR A 25 11.78 15.73 9.97
C THR A 25 11.73 16.59 11.24
N GLY A 26 12.90 17.13 11.62
CA GLY A 26 13.04 18.00 12.80
C GLY A 26 13.33 17.26 14.11
N ILE A 27 13.44 15.91 14.11
CA ILE A 27 13.77 15.08 15.27
C ILE A 27 15.18 14.48 15.12
N LEU A 28 15.54 14.06 13.92
CA LEU A 28 16.78 13.38 13.58
C LEU A 28 17.60 14.19 12.59
N SER A 29 18.86 13.81 12.37
CA SER A 29 19.65 14.30 11.24
C SER A 29 18.99 13.89 9.92
N GLN A 30 19.29 14.59 8.84
CA GLN A 30 18.70 14.29 7.53
C GLN A 30 19.05 12.86 7.07
N GLU A 31 20.30 12.42 7.25
CA GLU A 31 20.76 11.09 6.86
C GLU A 31 20.02 9.98 7.63
N GLU A 32 19.90 10.11 8.96
CA GLU A 32 19.16 9.16 9.79
C GLU A 32 17.66 9.12 9.42
N ALA A 33 17.08 10.27 9.10
CA ALA A 33 15.67 10.36 8.69
C ALA A 33 15.44 9.68 7.34
N GLU A 34 16.34 9.84 6.37
CA GLU A 34 16.29 9.18 5.06
C GLU A 34 16.44 7.66 5.19
N ASP A 35 17.37 7.18 6.00
CA ASP A 35 17.55 5.74 6.26
C ASP A 35 16.31 5.09 6.87
N ILE A 36 15.71 5.75 7.87
CA ILE A 36 14.49 5.25 8.50
C ILE A 36 13.32 5.27 7.51
N ALA A 37 13.18 6.33 6.71
CA ALA A 37 12.13 6.42 5.69
C ALA A 37 12.29 5.28 4.66
N ARG A 38 13.52 4.97 4.22
CA ARG A 38 13.81 3.87 3.31
C ARG A 38 13.45 2.51 3.92
N GLN A 39 13.85 2.25 5.16
CA GLN A 39 13.50 0.99 5.85
C GLN A 39 12.00 0.82 6.01
N ARG A 40 11.28 1.90 6.37
CA ARG A 40 9.80 1.90 6.44
C ARG A 40 9.18 1.61 5.08
N SER A 41 9.69 2.25 4.02
CA SER A 41 9.21 2.04 2.66
C SER A 41 9.41 0.61 2.20
N LYS A 42 10.56 0.00 2.50
CA LYS A 42 10.83 -1.42 2.21
C LYS A 42 9.82 -2.34 2.90
N SER A 43 9.54 -2.12 4.19
CA SER A 43 8.53 -2.89 4.91
C SER A 43 7.14 -2.73 4.30
N LEU A 44 6.73 -1.51 3.96
CA LEU A 44 5.43 -1.23 3.34
C LEU A 44 5.32 -1.85 1.94
N LEU A 45 6.40 -1.79 1.14
CA LEU A 45 6.45 -2.41 -0.18
C LEU A 45 6.25 -3.92 -0.08
N LEU A 46 6.99 -4.60 0.80
CA LEU A 46 6.88 -6.04 0.98
C LEU A 46 5.47 -6.47 1.43
N GLU A 47 4.85 -5.74 2.34
CA GLU A 47 3.46 -5.98 2.75
C GLU A 47 2.47 -5.75 1.61
N SER A 48 2.72 -4.75 0.78
CA SER A 48 1.84 -4.38 -0.35
C SER A 48 1.87 -5.40 -1.47
N ILE A 49 3.06 -5.90 -1.85
CA ILE A 49 3.16 -6.94 -2.88
C ILE A 49 2.53 -8.26 -2.43
N VAL A 50 2.67 -8.62 -1.13
CA VAL A 50 1.98 -9.78 -0.58
C VAL A 50 0.46 -9.58 -0.64
N TYR A 51 -0.04 -8.40 -0.27
CA TYR A 51 -1.46 -8.08 -0.33
C TYR A 51 -1.98 -8.17 -1.78
N ILE A 52 -1.31 -7.55 -2.74
CA ILE A 52 -1.70 -7.60 -4.16
C ILE A 52 -1.70 -9.04 -4.66
N GLN A 53 -0.66 -9.82 -4.36
CA GLN A 53 -0.53 -11.22 -4.83
C GLN A 53 -1.64 -12.11 -4.29
N THR A 54 -2.00 -11.96 -3.01
CA THR A 54 -2.95 -12.84 -2.30
C THR A 54 -4.40 -12.36 -2.34
N TYR A 55 -4.65 -11.10 -2.72
CA TYR A 55 -6.00 -10.55 -2.76
C TYR A 55 -6.88 -11.22 -3.82
N GLY A 56 -8.11 -11.60 -3.41
CA GLY A 56 -9.09 -12.19 -4.31
C GLY A 56 -8.75 -13.62 -4.75
N THR A 57 -9.48 -14.12 -5.75
CA THR A 57 -9.36 -15.50 -6.25
C THR A 57 -8.59 -15.62 -7.55
N LYS A 58 -8.26 -14.50 -8.20
CA LYS A 58 -7.52 -14.49 -9.47
C LYS A 58 -6.03 -14.36 -9.21
N ASP A 59 -5.25 -15.10 -9.97
CA ASP A 59 -3.80 -15.02 -9.92
C ASP A 59 -3.27 -13.77 -10.66
N CYS A 60 -2.14 -13.24 -10.17
CA CYS A 60 -1.35 -12.28 -10.93
C CYS A 60 -0.57 -12.99 -12.04
N GLU A 61 -0.39 -12.33 -13.19
CA GLU A 61 0.47 -12.85 -14.27
C GLU A 61 1.94 -12.83 -13.89
N VAL A 62 2.33 -11.92 -13.00
CA VAL A 62 3.68 -11.81 -12.46
C VAL A 62 3.71 -12.26 -11.00
N ASN A 63 4.83 -12.84 -10.60
CA ASN A 63 5.03 -13.25 -9.22
C ASN A 63 5.83 -12.17 -8.46
N PHE A 64 5.13 -11.16 -7.96
CA PHE A 64 5.77 -10.07 -7.19
C PHE A 64 6.56 -10.57 -5.98
N ILE A 65 6.18 -11.71 -5.41
CA ILE A 65 6.83 -12.27 -4.22
C ILE A 65 8.09 -13.07 -4.60
N GLY A 66 8.02 -13.85 -5.69
CA GLY A 66 9.10 -14.75 -6.09
C GLY A 66 10.15 -14.11 -6.99
N ASP A 67 9.72 -13.14 -7.81
CA ASP A 67 10.59 -12.55 -8.84
C ASP A 67 11.17 -11.19 -8.38
N ARG A 68 11.89 -11.24 -7.23
CA ARG A 68 12.55 -10.08 -6.64
C ARG A 68 13.88 -10.47 -6.01
N ASP A 69 14.76 -9.47 -5.87
CA ASP A 69 16.01 -9.56 -5.13
C ASP A 69 15.99 -8.50 -4.01
N ASP A 70 15.85 -8.95 -2.77
CA ASP A 70 15.77 -8.06 -1.60
C ASP A 70 17.13 -7.50 -1.17
N ASP A 71 18.23 -8.10 -1.62
CA ASP A 71 19.59 -7.64 -1.35
C ASP A 71 19.96 -6.49 -2.32
N LEU A 72 19.58 -6.63 -3.59
CA LEU A 72 19.73 -5.58 -4.59
C LEU A 72 18.59 -4.55 -4.57
N GLU A 73 17.53 -4.81 -3.81
CA GLU A 73 16.31 -3.99 -3.73
C GLU A 73 15.68 -3.73 -5.10
N GLU A 74 15.46 -4.81 -5.86
CA GLU A 74 14.86 -4.72 -7.19
C GLU A 74 13.95 -5.92 -7.51
N PHE A 75 13.02 -5.69 -8.45
CA PHE A 75 12.32 -6.77 -9.13
C PHE A 75 13.17 -7.26 -10.30
N THR A 76 13.21 -8.58 -10.52
CA THR A 76 13.99 -9.20 -11.61
C THR A 76 13.37 -9.01 -12.99
N PHE A 77 12.27 -8.27 -13.07
CA PHE A 77 11.55 -7.93 -14.29
C PHE A 77 11.15 -6.46 -14.34
N GLU A 78 10.75 -5.99 -15.51
CA GLU A 78 10.29 -4.63 -15.69
C GLU A 78 8.83 -4.48 -15.26
N LEU A 79 8.58 -3.61 -14.28
CA LEU A 79 7.24 -3.21 -13.87
C LEU A 79 6.71 -2.11 -14.81
N SER A 80 5.49 -2.28 -15.28
CA SER A 80 4.76 -1.21 -15.94
C SER A 80 4.46 -0.06 -14.97
N LEU A 81 4.22 1.14 -15.51
CA LEU A 81 3.84 2.29 -14.68
C LEU A 81 2.57 2.02 -13.86
N VAL A 82 1.61 1.27 -14.42
CA VAL A 82 0.38 0.88 -13.72
C VAL A 82 0.67 0.00 -12.51
N GLU A 83 1.59 -0.97 -12.64
CA GLU A 83 2.01 -1.84 -11.54
C GLU A 83 2.73 -1.06 -10.45
N LYS A 84 3.66 -0.16 -10.82
CA LYS A 84 4.35 0.73 -9.87
C LYS A 84 3.37 1.61 -9.10
N GLN A 85 2.39 2.21 -9.78
CA GLN A 85 1.35 3.03 -9.16
C GLN A 85 0.46 2.21 -8.22
N LEU A 86 0.03 1.02 -8.65
CA LEU A 86 -0.78 0.12 -7.84
C LEU A 86 -0.07 -0.27 -6.54
N ILE A 87 1.21 -0.63 -6.63
CA ILE A 87 2.01 -0.95 -5.44
C ILE A 87 2.10 0.26 -4.51
N ALA A 88 2.39 1.46 -5.04
CA ALA A 88 2.51 2.68 -4.25
C ALA A 88 1.17 3.11 -3.60
N ASP A 89 0.02 2.86 -4.24
CA ASP A 89 -1.31 3.11 -3.67
C ASP A 89 -1.61 2.16 -2.51
N VAL A 90 -1.25 0.88 -2.65
CA VAL A 90 -1.39 -0.10 -1.56
C VAL A 90 -0.40 0.19 -0.43
N MET A 91 0.82 0.68 -0.71
CA MET A 91 1.76 1.15 0.33
C MET A 91 1.16 2.29 1.16
N LEU A 92 0.48 3.24 0.51
CA LEU A 92 -0.24 4.31 1.23
C LEU A 92 -1.33 3.74 2.13
N GLN A 93 -2.13 2.79 1.65
CA GLN A 93 -3.14 2.11 2.45
C GLN A 93 -2.50 1.44 3.68
N LYS A 94 -1.42 0.67 3.51
CA LYS A 94 -0.73 -0.02 4.60
C LYS A 94 -0.12 0.96 5.61
N TYR A 95 0.42 2.07 5.13
CA TYR A 95 0.90 3.15 5.99
C TYR A 95 -0.22 3.74 6.86
N LEU A 96 -1.35 4.08 6.26
CA LEU A 96 -2.49 4.66 6.97
C LEU A 96 -3.14 3.65 7.94
N GLU A 97 -3.18 2.37 7.59
CA GLU A 97 -3.64 1.30 8.50
C GLU A 97 -2.80 1.24 9.78
N LYS A 98 -1.48 1.35 9.66
CA LYS A 98 -0.55 1.37 10.82
C LYS A 98 -0.72 2.66 11.63
N ASP A 99 -0.83 3.82 11.00
CA ASP A 99 -1.01 5.10 11.69
C ASP A 99 -2.32 5.13 12.50
N ILE A 100 -3.44 4.63 11.95
CA ILE A 100 -4.70 4.47 12.70
C ILE A 100 -4.52 3.58 13.91
N THR A 101 -3.91 2.42 13.75
CA THR A 101 -3.74 1.47 14.84
C THR A 101 -2.94 2.09 15.98
N LEU A 102 -1.87 2.83 15.65
CA LEU A 102 -1.06 3.53 16.64
C LEU A 102 -1.85 4.62 17.36
N ARG A 103 -2.68 5.40 16.63
CA ARG A 103 -3.52 6.44 17.24
C ARG A 103 -4.60 5.86 18.13
N LEU A 104 -5.26 4.78 17.71
CA LEU A 104 -6.28 4.10 18.51
C LEU A 104 -5.67 3.54 19.81
N ASN A 105 -4.49 2.94 19.73
CA ASN A 105 -3.79 2.44 20.91
C ASN A 105 -3.38 3.57 21.87
N ALA A 106 -2.85 4.67 21.33
CA ALA A 106 -2.50 5.85 22.14
C ALA A 106 -3.72 6.46 22.82
N LEU A 107 -4.86 6.54 22.11
CA LEU A 107 -6.11 7.04 22.69
C LEU A 107 -6.67 6.08 23.74
N GLY A 108 -6.63 4.77 23.51
CA GLY A 108 -7.06 3.76 24.50
C GLY A 108 -6.31 3.89 25.83
N GLN A 109 -5.04 4.24 25.79
CA GLN A 109 -4.23 4.48 27.00
C GLN A 109 -4.57 5.79 27.74
N VAL A 110 -5.07 6.79 27.01
CA VAL A 110 -5.40 8.15 27.57
C VAL A 110 -6.84 8.20 28.08
N PHE A 111 -7.75 7.37 27.56
CA PHE A 111 -9.19 7.46 27.79
C PHE A 111 -9.75 6.41 28.76
N GLU A 112 -8.98 5.87 29.67
CA GLU A 112 -9.53 5.13 30.81
C GLU A 112 -10.38 6.00 31.74
N ASP A 113 -10.23 7.35 31.67
CA ASP A 113 -11.04 8.31 32.43
C ASP A 113 -12.26 8.80 31.63
N SER A 114 -13.44 8.60 32.20
CA SER A 114 -14.76 8.76 31.59
C SER A 114 -15.16 10.21 31.21
N ASP A 115 -14.37 11.22 31.60
CA ASP A 115 -14.75 12.62 31.45
C ASP A 115 -14.35 13.28 30.12
N LEU A 116 -13.55 12.57 29.29
CA LEU A 116 -13.03 13.08 28.03
C LEU A 116 -13.84 12.66 26.78
N LYS A 117 -14.99 12.03 26.95
CA LYS A 117 -15.90 11.61 25.85
C LYS A 117 -16.44 12.76 24.99
N VAL A 118 -16.25 13.99 25.40
CA VAL A 118 -16.81 15.19 24.74
C VAL A 118 -15.83 15.81 23.75
N PHE A 119 -14.55 15.41 23.73
CA PHE A 119 -13.54 16.01 22.87
C PHE A 119 -13.34 15.26 21.54
N SER A 120 -13.36 16.03 20.50
CA SER A 120 -13.15 15.88 19.05
C SER A 120 -12.25 14.74 18.48
N PRO A 121 -11.29 14.09 19.16
CA PRO A 121 -10.45 13.05 18.56
C PRO A 121 -11.23 11.85 18.02
N TYR A 122 -12.40 11.54 18.62
CA TYR A 122 -13.23 10.43 18.17
C TYR A 122 -13.86 10.67 16.78
N ASN A 123 -14.27 11.90 16.51
CA ASN A 123 -14.83 12.25 15.19
C ASN A 123 -13.74 12.22 14.12
N ASP A 124 -12.55 12.72 14.42
CA ASP A 124 -11.42 12.68 13.48
C ASP A 124 -11.04 11.24 13.11
N ILE A 125 -11.02 10.33 14.09
CA ILE A 125 -10.77 8.90 13.87
C ILE A 125 -11.88 8.29 13.03
N LYS A 126 -13.14 8.65 13.25
CA LYS A 126 -14.28 8.15 12.47
C LYS A 126 -14.17 8.57 11.01
N TYR A 127 -13.88 9.83 10.73
CA TYR A 127 -13.68 10.32 9.36
C TYR A 127 -12.46 9.69 8.70
N PHE A 128 -11.38 9.51 9.44
CA PHE A 128 -10.18 8.86 8.94
C PHE A 128 -10.43 7.38 8.62
N ASN A 129 -11.19 6.65 9.46
CA ASN A 129 -11.59 5.28 9.21
C ASN A 129 -12.49 5.16 7.96
N LEU A 130 -13.39 6.14 7.74
CA LEU A 130 -14.21 6.18 6.54
C LEU A 130 -13.35 6.36 5.30
N ALA A 131 -12.46 7.34 5.30
CA ALA A 131 -11.53 7.61 4.20
C ALA A 131 -10.61 6.39 3.91
N LEU A 132 -10.13 5.70 4.95
CA LEU A 132 -9.34 4.48 4.79
C LEU A 132 -10.17 3.35 4.18
N THR A 133 -11.44 3.22 4.57
CA THR A 133 -12.35 2.21 3.98
C THR A 133 -12.59 2.48 2.51
N GLU A 134 -12.77 3.75 2.12
CA GLU A 134 -12.89 4.15 0.72
C GLU A 134 -11.61 3.85 -0.06
N LEU A 135 -10.44 4.22 0.48
CA LEU A 135 -9.14 3.93 -0.13
C LEU A 135 -8.94 2.41 -0.34
N ARG A 136 -9.30 1.62 0.68
CA ARG A 136 -9.23 0.15 0.60
C ARG A 136 -10.11 -0.39 -0.52
N THR A 137 -11.35 0.08 -0.63
CA THR A 137 -12.29 -0.31 -1.69
C THR A 137 -11.76 0.07 -3.08
N LEU A 138 -11.15 1.24 -3.23
CA LEU A 138 -10.54 1.68 -4.47
C LEU A 138 -9.35 0.80 -4.87
N ASN A 139 -8.47 0.49 -3.92
CA ASN A 139 -7.32 -0.38 -4.16
C ASN A 139 -7.75 -1.81 -4.51
N ASP A 140 -8.72 -2.37 -3.79
CA ASP A 140 -9.27 -3.71 -4.05
C ASP A 140 -9.86 -3.79 -5.46
N THR A 141 -10.62 -2.76 -5.86
CA THR A 141 -11.16 -2.65 -7.22
C THR A 141 -10.04 -2.54 -8.27
N SER A 142 -8.97 -1.82 -7.95
CA SER A 142 -7.82 -1.65 -8.85
C SER A 142 -7.04 -2.95 -9.01
N ILE A 143 -6.85 -3.71 -7.92
CA ILE A 143 -6.23 -5.03 -7.95
C ILE A 143 -7.06 -6.01 -8.78
N ASP A 144 -8.38 -6.05 -8.58
CA ASP A 144 -9.27 -6.91 -9.36
C ASP A 144 -9.26 -6.57 -10.85
N ARG A 145 -9.22 -5.28 -11.19
CA ARG A 145 -9.10 -4.81 -12.58
C ARG A 145 -7.75 -5.22 -13.17
N TYR A 146 -6.65 -5.05 -12.42
CA TYR A 146 -5.32 -5.45 -12.86
C TYR A 146 -5.26 -6.96 -13.13
N LYS A 147 -5.69 -7.79 -12.19
CA LYS A 147 -5.71 -9.25 -12.33
C LYS A 147 -6.64 -9.76 -13.43
N SER A 148 -7.66 -8.97 -13.80
CA SER A 148 -8.64 -9.32 -14.85
C SER A 148 -8.19 -8.94 -16.26
N ARG A 149 -7.04 -8.25 -16.40
CA ARG A 149 -6.52 -7.80 -17.68
C ARG A 149 -5.25 -8.55 -18.04
N ASP A 150 -5.06 -8.71 -19.33
CA ASP A 150 -3.79 -9.14 -19.89
C ASP A 150 -2.74 -8.03 -19.68
N ARG A 151 -1.56 -8.42 -19.22
CA ARG A 151 -0.49 -7.48 -18.82
C ARG A 151 0.04 -6.65 -19.98
N GLU A 152 0.18 -7.28 -21.16
CA GLU A 152 0.78 -6.63 -22.33
C GLU A 152 -0.23 -5.78 -23.10
N SER A 153 -1.42 -6.33 -23.32
CA SER A 153 -2.45 -5.66 -24.13
C SER A 153 -3.40 -4.76 -23.34
N PHE A 154 -3.40 -4.85 -22.01
CA PHE A 154 -4.37 -4.22 -21.10
C PHE A 154 -5.84 -4.54 -21.40
N LYS A 155 -6.11 -5.52 -22.26
CA LYS A 155 -7.45 -5.96 -22.57
C LYS A 155 -7.97 -6.90 -21.49
N GLN A 156 -9.27 -6.85 -21.27
CA GLN A 156 -9.92 -7.74 -20.33
C GLN A 156 -9.76 -9.20 -20.78
N LYS A 157 -9.31 -10.08 -19.88
CA LYS A 157 -9.28 -11.52 -20.12
C LYS A 157 -10.70 -12.00 -20.30
N ILE A 158 -11.05 -12.46 -21.49
CA ILE A 158 -12.36 -13.05 -21.77
C ILE A 158 -12.30 -14.47 -21.23
N SER A 159 -12.97 -14.72 -20.10
CA SER A 159 -13.25 -16.09 -19.67
C SER A 159 -14.31 -16.63 -20.64
N ILE A 160 -13.88 -17.39 -21.63
CA ILE A 160 -14.80 -18.18 -22.46
C ILE A 160 -15.21 -19.36 -21.56
N PHE A 161 -16.29 -19.20 -20.81
CA PHE A 161 -17.01 -20.35 -20.33
C PHE A 161 -17.58 -21.04 -21.56
N ASN A 162 -16.94 -22.12 -21.99
CA ASN A 162 -17.54 -23.04 -22.91
C ASN A 162 -18.76 -23.64 -22.20
N TYR A 163 -19.93 -23.07 -22.46
CA TYR A 163 -21.16 -23.80 -22.26
C TYR A 163 -21.20 -24.85 -23.35
N GLU A 164 -20.68 -26.04 -23.08
CA GLU A 164 -21.08 -27.23 -23.83
C GLU A 164 -22.55 -27.45 -23.45
N PHE A 165 -23.42 -27.10 -24.38
CA PHE A 165 -24.81 -27.53 -24.34
C PHE A 165 -24.84 -28.98 -24.84
N ASP A 166 -25.04 -29.95 -23.93
CA ASP A 166 -25.47 -31.29 -24.23
C ASP A 166 -26.93 -31.31 -24.71
#